data_42a1164a6174b45f3d947a679f915cb0
#
_entry.id   42a1164a6174b45f3d947a679f915cb0
#
_cell.length_a   1.000
_cell.length_b   1.000
_cell.length_c   1.000
_cell.angle_alpha   90.00
_cell.angle_beta   90.00
_cell.angle_gamma   90.00
#
_symmetry.space_group_name_H-M   'P 1'
#
loop_
_entity.id
_entity.type
_entity.pdbx_description
1 polymer ?
#
loop_
_entity_poly.entity_id
_entity_poly.type
_entity_poly.pdbx_seq_one_letter_code
_entity_poly.pdbx_strand_id
1 'polypeptide(L)'
;MASKTFSGQLTDNRTFESIDVRRIVSADLARDGFTFVDGSSARSLLARDGGLSDWRQFANSWSDLPIDKYMADSGTYRRRRYCVFSTCSASDEFQLDPPSLHFQSLAFNTSNGGIERWYEPFSTEITNGASLGTILNEARTVFEKLSSNRIWHVEAHQFRIEVFADELGKPTPEGIHRDGVEFGLVMMINRTNVLHGETTIYRNGYGNPIGQSTLRQPLECLFFVDTKVRHAVSSIIVKNPSHRGTRDVLVVTFSNEQR
;
A
#
# COMPACT_ATOMS: atom_id res chain seq x y z
N MET A 1 -22.06 -22.53 -52.89
CA MET A 1 -21.46 -22.92 -51.58
C MET A 1 -20.89 -21.68 -50.96
N ALA A 2 -21.57 -21.11 -50.00
CA ALA A 2 -21.22 -19.87 -49.35
C ALA A 2 -20.42 -20.16 -48.07
N SER A 3 -19.19 -19.69 -47.98
CA SER A 3 -18.32 -19.75 -46.82
C SER A 3 -18.83 -18.73 -45.78
N LYS A 4 -19.34 -19.19 -44.67
CA LYS A 4 -19.62 -18.35 -43.49
C LYS A 4 -18.34 -18.14 -42.73
N THR A 5 -17.78 -16.92 -42.80
CA THR A 5 -16.77 -16.40 -41.89
C THR A 5 -17.41 -16.09 -40.55
N PHE A 6 -17.05 -16.85 -39.51
CA PHE A 6 -17.34 -16.53 -38.12
C PHE A 6 -16.39 -15.42 -37.65
N SER A 7 -16.90 -14.20 -37.52
CA SER A 7 -16.23 -13.16 -36.76
C SER A 7 -16.49 -13.43 -35.26
N GLY A 8 -15.56 -14.11 -34.61
CA GLY A 8 -15.56 -14.25 -33.16
C GLY A 8 -15.34 -12.89 -32.53
N GLN A 9 -16.34 -12.39 -31.80
CA GLN A 9 -16.15 -11.28 -30.85
C GLN A 9 -15.13 -11.75 -29.81
N LEU A 10 -13.97 -11.10 -29.80
CA LEU A 10 -13.05 -11.12 -28.67
C LEU A 10 -13.75 -10.36 -27.53
N THR A 11 -14.59 -11.03 -26.78
CA THR A 11 -15.05 -10.56 -25.48
C THR A 11 -13.82 -10.45 -24.59
N ASP A 12 -13.62 -9.26 -24.07
CA ASP A 12 -12.44 -8.86 -23.33
C ASP A 12 -12.24 -9.74 -22.09
N ASN A 13 -11.45 -10.80 -22.21
CA ASN A 13 -11.07 -11.70 -21.11
C ASN A 13 -10.52 -10.93 -19.89
N ARG A 14 -9.87 -9.78 -20.10
CA ARG A 14 -9.32 -8.93 -19.05
C ARG A 14 -10.39 -8.36 -18.12
N THR A 15 -11.59 -8.09 -18.63
CA THR A 15 -12.71 -7.57 -17.83
C THR A 15 -13.23 -8.60 -16.85
N PHE A 16 -13.32 -9.85 -17.26
CA PHE A 16 -13.76 -10.95 -16.38
C PHE A 16 -12.74 -11.29 -15.30
N GLU A 17 -11.45 -11.36 -15.63
CA GLU A 17 -10.39 -11.66 -14.67
C GLU A 17 -10.31 -10.62 -13.55
N SER A 18 -10.43 -9.33 -13.85
CA SER A 18 -10.34 -8.28 -12.83
C SER A 18 -11.58 -8.18 -11.92
N ILE A 19 -12.77 -8.49 -12.43
CA ILE A 19 -13.99 -8.61 -11.61
C ILE A 19 -13.83 -9.77 -10.64
N ASP A 20 -13.23 -10.85 -11.08
CA ASP A 20 -12.99 -12.03 -10.26
C ASP A 20 -11.97 -11.76 -9.15
N VAL A 21 -10.88 -11.07 -9.46
CA VAL A 21 -9.87 -10.66 -8.45
C VAL A 21 -10.48 -9.75 -7.38
N ARG A 22 -11.27 -8.73 -7.74
CA ARG A 22 -11.97 -7.88 -6.76
C ARG A 22 -12.90 -8.68 -5.85
N ARG A 23 -13.63 -9.63 -6.42
CA ARG A 23 -14.55 -10.49 -5.67
C ARG A 23 -13.78 -11.36 -4.67
N ILE A 24 -12.67 -11.96 -5.11
CA ILE A 24 -11.82 -12.79 -4.25
C ILE A 24 -11.24 -11.94 -3.12
N VAL A 25 -10.63 -10.79 -3.44
CA VAL A 25 -10.05 -9.89 -2.43
C VAL A 25 -11.10 -9.48 -1.39
N SER A 26 -12.28 -9.04 -1.83
CA SER A 26 -13.34 -8.63 -0.90
C SER A 26 -13.85 -9.79 -0.04
N ALA A 27 -13.98 -11.00 -0.60
CA ALA A 27 -14.40 -12.19 0.14
C ALA A 27 -13.36 -12.61 1.19
N ASP A 28 -12.07 -12.57 0.86
CA ASP A 28 -10.97 -12.87 1.78
C ASP A 28 -10.93 -11.87 2.92
N LEU A 29 -11.04 -10.56 2.62
CA LEU A 29 -11.10 -9.50 3.63
C LEU A 29 -12.29 -9.68 4.57
N ALA A 30 -13.46 -10.06 4.04
CA ALA A 30 -14.65 -10.31 4.85
C ALA A 30 -14.43 -11.50 5.81
N ARG A 31 -13.84 -12.58 5.31
CA ARG A 31 -13.62 -13.84 6.02
C ARG A 31 -12.45 -13.75 7.00
N ASP A 32 -11.26 -13.37 6.50
CA ASP A 32 -10.01 -13.50 7.22
C ASP A 32 -9.46 -12.17 7.75
N GLY A 33 -9.93 -11.05 7.19
CA GLY A 33 -9.47 -9.70 7.52
C GLY A 33 -8.22 -9.26 6.75
N PHE A 34 -7.65 -10.11 5.89
CA PHE A 34 -6.51 -9.78 5.03
C PHE A 34 -6.44 -10.67 3.81
N THR A 35 -5.71 -10.23 2.80
CA THR A 35 -5.31 -11.06 1.65
C THR A 35 -4.04 -10.52 0.99
N PHE A 36 -3.17 -11.42 0.58
CA PHE A 36 -2.03 -11.12 -0.28
C PHE A 36 -2.42 -11.31 -1.73
N VAL A 37 -2.12 -10.33 -2.57
CA VAL A 37 -2.42 -10.34 -4.01
C VAL A 37 -1.10 -10.33 -4.77
N ASP A 38 -0.92 -11.28 -5.68
CA ASP A 38 0.26 -11.34 -6.53
C ASP A 38 0.28 -10.21 -7.57
N GLY A 39 1.47 -9.93 -8.13
CA GLY A 39 1.66 -8.80 -9.05
C GLY A 39 0.89 -8.93 -10.37
N SER A 40 0.59 -10.14 -10.84
CA SER A 40 -0.21 -10.36 -12.06
C SER A 40 -1.68 -10.08 -11.82
N SER A 41 -2.23 -10.56 -10.72
CA SER A 41 -3.59 -10.28 -10.28
C SER A 41 -3.80 -8.80 -10.01
N ALA A 42 -2.86 -8.15 -9.30
CA ALA A 42 -2.91 -6.70 -9.05
C ALA A 42 -2.82 -5.90 -10.36
N ARG A 43 -1.97 -6.32 -11.31
CA ARG A 43 -1.90 -5.71 -12.64
C ARG A 43 -3.24 -5.82 -13.38
N SER A 44 -3.92 -6.94 -13.30
CA SER A 44 -5.24 -7.13 -13.92
C SER A 44 -6.30 -6.20 -13.33
N LEU A 45 -6.17 -5.82 -12.05
CA LEU A 45 -7.00 -4.81 -11.42
C LEU A 45 -6.69 -3.38 -11.93
N LEU A 46 -5.40 -3.04 -12.03
CA LEU A 46 -4.92 -1.67 -12.14
C LEU A 46 -4.65 -1.21 -13.59
N ALA A 47 -4.37 -2.13 -14.52
CA ALA A 47 -3.93 -1.76 -15.88
C ALA A 47 -5.08 -1.38 -16.84
N ARG A 48 -6.29 -1.19 -16.34
CA ARG A 48 -7.46 -0.83 -17.15
C ARG A 48 -7.40 0.64 -17.53
N ASP A 49 -7.91 0.94 -18.71
CA ASP A 49 -8.13 2.29 -19.19
C ASP A 49 -6.90 3.23 -19.04
N GLY A 50 -5.70 2.65 -19.15
CA GLY A 50 -4.45 3.39 -19.00
C GLY A 50 -4.04 3.66 -17.53
N GLY A 51 -4.66 2.98 -16.56
CA GLY A 51 -4.44 3.21 -15.12
C GLY A 51 -3.00 3.10 -14.63
N LEU A 52 -2.11 2.43 -15.37
CA LEU A 52 -0.67 2.34 -15.07
C LEU A 52 0.19 3.01 -16.17
N SER A 53 -0.35 3.95 -16.92
CA SER A 53 0.36 4.58 -18.06
C SER A 53 1.61 5.34 -17.62
N ASP A 54 1.65 5.88 -16.42
CA ASP A 54 2.77 6.60 -15.80
C ASP A 54 3.55 5.76 -14.77
N TRP A 55 3.34 4.44 -14.72
CA TRP A 55 3.93 3.57 -13.69
C TRP A 55 5.43 3.76 -13.52
N ARG A 56 6.18 3.93 -14.61
CA ARG A 56 7.62 4.15 -14.53
C ARG A 56 7.97 5.43 -13.78
N GLN A 57 7.28 6.53 -14.06
CA GLN A 57 7.47 7.81 -13.38
C GLN A 57 7.04 7.69 -11.92
N PHE A 58 5.89 7.07 -11.67
CA PHE A 58 5.39 6.81 -10.32
C PHE A 58 6.41 6.03 -9.49
N ALA A 59 6.89 4.88 -9.98
CA ALA A 59 7.86 4.07 -9.26
C ALA A 59 9.21 4.77 -9.05
N ASN A 60 9.67 5.59 -9.99
CA ASN A 60 10.92 6.34 -9.88
C ASN A 60 10.87 7.43 -8.80
N SER A 61 9.70 7.91 -8.40
CA SER A 61 9.56 8.95 -7.39
C SER A 61 10.03 8.53 -5.99
N TRP A 62 10.21 7.22 -5.75
CA TRP A 62 10.84 6.73 -4.50
C TRP A 62 12.34 7.01 -4.42
N SER A 63 13.03 7.31 -5.53
CA SER A 63 14.48 7.59 -5.53
C SER A 63 14.85 8.89 -4.84
N ASP A 64 13.91 9.82 -4.68
CA ASP A 64 14.11 11.18 -4.16
C ASP A 64 13.30 11.44 -2.87
N LEU A 65 13.11 10.45 -2.04
CA LEU A 65 12.43 10.63 -0.77
C LEU A 65 13.35 11.23 0.29
N PRO A 66 12.90 12.25 1.06
CA PRO A 66 13.66 12.80 2.18
C PRO A 66 13.73 11.79 3.33
N ILE A 67 14.77 11.94 4.17
CA ILE A 67 14.93 11.11 5.38
C ILE A 67 13.78 11.39 6.35
N ASP A 68 13.22 10.31 6.92
CA ASP A 68 12.29 10.41 8.04
C ASP A 68 13.02 10.80 9.32
N LYS A 69 12.78 12.03 9.78
CA LYS A 69 13.44 12.62 10.95
C LYS A 69 12.83 12.19 12.28
N TYR A 70 11.74 11.41 12.25
CA TYR A 70 10.93 11.08 13.44
C TYR A 70 11.11 9.63 13.88
N MET A 71 12.25 9.03 13.57
CA MET A 71 12.57 7.68 14.01
C MET A 71 13.04 7.68 15.46
N ALA A 72 12.29 7.01 16.35
CA ALA A 72 12.60 6.95 17.78
C ALA A 72 13.94 6.24 18.08
N ASP A 73 14.38 5.33 17.20
CA ASP A 73 15.68 4.67 17.30
C ASP A 73 16.82 5.48 16.63
N SER A 74 16.55 6.74 16.26
CA SER A 74 17.48 7.60 15.53
C SER A 74 18.01 7.02 14.20
N GLY A 75 17.31 6.01 13.67
CA GLY A 75 17.67 5.35 12.43
C GLY A 75 17.51 6.28 11.21
N THR A 76 18.47 6.23 10.30
CA THR A 76 18.46 7.01 9.05
C THR A 76 18.05 6.15 7.84
N TYR A 77 17.70 4.93 8.08
CA TYR A 77 17.37 3.93 7.06
C TYR A 77 16.00 4.12 6.41
N ARG A 78 15.10 4.99 6.96
CA ARG A 78 13.76 5.23 6.42
C ARG A 78 13.65 6.59 5.76
N ARG A 79 13.09 6.61 4.57
CA ARG A 79 12.74 7.81 3.81
C ARG A 79 11.25 7.82 3.56
N ARG A 80 10.63 9.01 3.49
CA ARG A 80 9.18 9.12 3.45
C ARG A 80 8.68 10.41 2.82
N ARG A 81 7.55 10.32 2.10
CA ARG A 81 6.61 11.40 1.81
C ARG A 81 5.20 11.00 2.22
N TYR A 82 4.33 11.99 2.34
CA TYR A 82 2.99 11.81 2.87
C TYR A 82 2.01 12.76 2.20
N CYS A 83 0.81 12.26 1.87
CA CYS A 83 -0.32 13.05 1.41
C CYS A 83 -1.61 12.54 2.01
N VAL A 84 -2.56 13.44 2.11
CA VAL A 84 -3.94 13.14 2.51
C VAL A 84 -4.88 13.42 1.35
N PHE A 85 -5.83 12.53 1.16
CA PHE A 85 -6.93 12.68 0.23
C PHE A 85 -8.25 12.52 0.96
N SER A 86 -9.26 13.25 0.54
CA SER A 86 -10.62 13.08 1.01
C SER A 86 -11.56 12.72 -0.14
N THR A 87 -12.65 12.05 0.18
CA THR A 87 -13.79 11.89 -0.73
C THR A 87 -14.99 12.62 -0.15
N CYS A 88 -15.88 13.10 -1.02
CA CYS A 88 -17.14 13.69 -0.57
C CYS A 88 -18.33 12.88 -1.10
N SER A 89 -19.47 13.01 -0.46
CA SER A 89 -20.70 12.30 -0.84
C SER A 89 -21.25 12.70 -2.23
N ALA A 90 -20.78 13.82 -2.76
CA ALA A 90 -21.26 14.38 -4.04
C ALA A 90 -20.41 13.95 -5.24
N SER A 91 -19.22 13.40 -5.02
CA SER A 91 -18.28 13.03 -6.07
C SER A 91 -17.56 11.73 -5.70
N ASP A 92 -17.40 10.86 -6.70
CA ASP A 92 -16.57 9.66 -6.58
C ASP A 92 -15.07 9.95 -6.72
N GLU A 93 -14.67 11.22 -6.81
CA GLU A 93 -13.28 11.63 -7.00
C GLU A 93 -12.57 11.85 -5.67
N PHE A 94 -11.29 11.51 -5.64
CA PHE A 94 -10.40 11.88 -4.55
C PHE A 94 -9.96 13.34 -4.71
N GLN A 95 -10.09 14.11 -3.64
CA GLN A 95 -9.54 15.47 -3.55
C GLN A 95 -8.25 15.40 -2.74
N LEU A 96 -7.17 15.98 -3.27
CA LEU A 96 -5.92 16.16 -2.52
C LEU A 96 -6.16 17.25 -1.47
N ASP A 97 -6.00 16.92 -0.21
CA ASP A 97 -6.10 17.87 0.88
C ASP A 97 -4.84 18.74 0.98
N PRO A 98 -4.94 19.94 1.56
CA PRO A 98 -3.75 20.73 1.90
C PRO A 98 -2.77 19.92 2.75
N PRO A 99 -1.44 20.14 2.59
CA PRO A 99 -0.46 19.47 3.43
C PRO A 99 -0.75 19.65 4.92
N SER A 100 -0.79 18.56 5.66
CA SER A 100 -1.14 18.51 7.07
C SER A 100 -0.12 17.71 7.88
N LEU A 101 -0.15 17.91 9.20
CA LEU A 101 0.64 17.10 10.13
C LEU A 101 0.08 15.67 10.18
N HIS A 102 0.96 14.70 10.15
CA HIS A 102 0.60 13.31 10.42
C HIS A 102 0.66 13.06 11.93
N PHE A 103 -0.41 12.50 12.46
CA PHE A 103 -0.49 12.07 13.86
C PHE A 103 -0.92 10.60 13.93
N GLN A 104 -0.30 9.86 14.82
CA GLN A 104 -0.71 8.51 15.20
C GLN A 104 -0.59 8.38 16.72
N SER A 105 -1.63 7.88 17.38
CA SER A 105 -1.60 7.76 18.83
C SER A 105 -0.62 6.68 19.30
N LEU A 106 -0.12 6.80 20.55
CA LEU A 106 0.71 5.78 21.21
C LEU A 106 0.01 4.43 21.32
N ALA A 107 -1.32 4.40 21.33
CA ALA A 107 -2.09 3.15 21.37
C ALA A 107 -1.87 2.26 20.11
N PHE A 108 -1.56 2.87 18.98
CA PHE A 108 -1.31 2.18 17.71
C PHE A 108 0.16 2.11 17.33
N ASN A 109 0.95 3.10 17.73
CA ASN A 109 2.39 3.13 17.47
C ASN A 109 3.14 3.47 18.74
N THR A 110 3.54 2.44 19.46
CA THR A 110 4.20 2.59 20.77
C THR A 110 5.59 3.19 20.69
N SER A 111 6.24 3.11 19.52
CA SER A 111 7.62 3.58 19.33
C SER A 111 7.68 5.01 18.77
N ASN A 112 6.82 5.33 17.79
CA ASN A 112 6.90 6.58 17.06
C ASN A 112 5.58 7.39 17.13
N GLY A 113 4.58 6.96 17.91
CA GLY A 113 3.31 7.68 18.08
C GLY A 113 3.38 8.82 19.08
N GLY A 114 2.25 9.51 19.28
CA GLY A 114 2.08 10.55 20.30
C GLY A 114 2.66 11.92 19.94
N ILE A 115 3.21 12.09 18.75
CA ILE A 115 3.76 13.36 18.27
C ILE A 115 3.21 13.70 16.89
N GLU A 116 3.02 15.00 16.64
CA GLU A 116 2.73 15.53 15.32
C GLU A 116 4.01 15.56 14.48
N ARG A 117 3.89 15.09 13.22
CA ARG A 117 5.03 14.94 12.33
C ARG A 117 4.75 15.60 10.99
N TRP A 118 5.66 16.44 10.55
CA TRP A 118 5.60 17.06 9.23
C TRP A 118 6.42 16.25 8.23
N TYR A 119 5.78 15.81 7.16
CA TYR A 119 6.45 15.16 6.04
C TYR A 119 6.24 15.98 4.76
N GLU A 120 7.21 15.95 3.88
CA GLU A 120 7.05 16.53 2.56
C GLU A 120 5.94 15.82 1.79
N PRO A 121 5.08 16.56 1.06
CA PRO A 121 4.04 15.96 0.23
C PRO A 121 4.63 15.23 -0.97
N PHE A 122 3.82 14.38 -1.61
CA PHE A 122 4.13 13.85 -2.94
C PHE A 122 4.24 15.02 -3.92
N SER A 123 5.04 14.84 -4.99
CA SER A 123 5.07 15.85 -6.07
C SER A 123 3.74 15.90 -6.82
N THR A 124 3.45 17.05 -7.40
CA THR A 124 2.20 17.28 -8.15
C THR A 124 2.03 16.29 -9.32
N GLU A 125 3.13 15.89 -9.96
CA GLU A 125 3.11 14.91 -11.04
C GLU A 125 2.64 13.54 -10.54
N ILE A 126 2.95 13.19 -9.30
CA ILE A 126 2.55 11.91 -8.70
C ILE A 126 1.11 11.97 -8.21
N THR A 127 0.71 13.08 -7.55
CA THR A 127 -0.69 13.22 -7.06
C THR A 127 -1.71 13.30 -8.18
N ASN A 128 -1.33 13.84 -9.35
CA ASN A 128 -2.17 13.90 -10.55
C ASN A 128 -1.95 12.72 -11.51
N GLY A 129 -1.08 11.77 -11.14
CA GLY A 129 -0.71 10.64 -11.99
C GLY A 129 -1.79 9.55 -12.06
N ALA A 130 -1.86 8.86 -13.19
CA ALA A 130 -2.83 7.79 -13.41
C ALA A 130 -2.63 6.62 -12.44
N SER A 131 -1.38 6.24 -12.14
CA SER A 131 -1.07 5.11 -11.26
C SER A 131 -1.60 5.32 -9.84
N LEU A 132 -1.35 6.48 -9.24
CA LEU A 132 -1.85 6.76 -7.89
C LEU A 132 -3.37 6.80 -7.86
N GLY A 133 -3.99 7.56 -8.77
CA GLY A 133 -5.45 7.67 -8.86
C GLY A 133 -6.12 6.31 -9.03
N THR A 134 -5.57 5.44 -9.88
CA THR A 134 -6.09 4.09 -10.09
C THR A 134 -5.93 3.22 -8.83
N ILE A 135 -4.78 3.26 -8.15
CA ILE A 135 -4.56 2.50 -6.91
C ILE A 135 -5.56 2.94 -5.83
N LEU A 136 -5.77 4.24 -5.63
CA LEU A 136 -6.73 4.77 -4.66
C LEU A 136 -8.17 4.32 -5.00
N ASN A 137 -8.59 4.43 -6.27
CA ASN A 137 -9.93 4.04 -6.70
C ASN A 137 -10.18 2.53 -6.58
N GLU A 138 -9.20 1.70 -6.91
CA GLU A 138 -9.33 0.24 -6.76
C GLU A 138 -9.39 -0.16 -5.28
N ALA A 139 -8.56 0.42 -4.43
CA ALA A 139 -8.60 0.19 -2.98
C ALA A 139 -9.97 0.58 -2.42
N ARG A 140 -10.49 1.77 -2.76
CA ARG A 140 -11.84 2.21 -2.38
C ARG A 140 -12.91 1.23 -2.83
N THR A 141 -12.89 0.82 -4.10
CA THR A 141 -13.86 -0.11 -4.67
C THR A 141 -13.90 -1.44 -3.91
N VAL A 142 -12.75 -1.93 -3.44
CA VAL A 142 -12.65 -3.12 -2.61
C VAL A 142 -13.23 -2.88 -1.21
N PHE A 143 -12.83 -1.80 -0.54
CA PHE A 143 -13.18 -1.53 0.85
C PHE A 143 -14.66 -1.15 1.03
N GLU A 144 -15.25 -0.46 0.07
CA GLU A 144 -16.68 -0.11 0.07
C GLU A 144 -17.63 -1.33 -0.05
N LYS A 145 -17.12 -2.50 -0.39
CA LYS A 145 -17.89 -3.75 -0.28
C LYS A 145 -18.00 -4.27 1.15
N LEU A 146 -17.12 -3.81 2.04
CA LEU A 146 -17.07 -4.23 3.44
C LEU A 146 -17.58 -3.14 4.40
N SER A 147 -17.77 -1.92 3.92
CA SER A 147 -18.24 -0.77 4.70
C SER A 147 -19.43 -0.10 4.03
N SER A 148 -20.35 0.44 4.83
CA SER A 148 -21.41 1.33 4.34
C SER A 148 -20.92 2.77 4.15
N ASN A 149 -19.73 3.09 4.62
CA ASN A 149 -19.15 4.43 4.49
C ASN A 149 -18.82 4.75 3.02
N ARG A 150 -19.04 6.02 2.64
CA ARG A 150 -18.75 6.57 1.31
C ARG A 150 -17.89 7.82 1.36
N ILE A 151 -17.63 8.31 2.55
CA ILE A 151 -16.77 9.49 2.80
C ILE A 151 -15.52 8.97 3.49
N TRP A 152 -14.37 9.15 2.84
CA TRP A 152 -13.11 8.62 3.29
C TRP A 152 -12.09 9.73 3.54
N HIS A 153 -11.38 9.62 4.64
CA HIS A 153 -10.09 10.23 4.87
C HIS A 153 -9.02 9.20 4.50
N VAL A 154 -8.16 9.53 3.55
CA VAL A 154 -7.20 8.59 2.97
C VAL A 154 -5.80 9.14 3.12
N GLU A 155 -4.97 8.43 3.85
CA GLU A 155 -3.55 8.77 3.98
C GLU A 155 -2.73 7.91 3.03
N ALA A 156 -1.88 8.54 2.24
CA ALA A 156 -0.94 7.88 1.34
C ALA A 156 0.51 8.17 1.76
N HIS A 157 1.30 7.11 1.85
CA HIS A 157 2.69 7.17 2.26
C HIS A 157 3.61 6.50 1.26
N GLN A 158 4.59 7.22 0.77
CA GLN A 158 5.75 6.63 0.12
C GLN A 158 6.78 6.28 1.19
N PHE A 159 7.11 5.00 1.33
CA PHE A 159 8.19 4.54 2.21
C PHE A 159 9.29 3.88 1.41
N ARG A 160 10.53 4.29 1.70
CA ARG A 160 11.74 3.57 1.30
C ARG A 160 12.52 3.19 2.55
N ILE A 161 12.86 1.91 2.65
CA ILE A 161 13.87 1.44 3.61
C ILE A 161 15.15 1.21 2.84
N GLU A 162 16.22 1.90 3.24
CA GLU A 162 17.57 1.77 2.68
C GLU A 162 18.46 1.06 3.68
N VAL A 163 19.30 0.17 3.20
CA VAL A 163 20.30 -0.54 4.02
C VAL A 163 21.62 -0.62 3.27
N PHE A 164 22.71 -0.58 4.01
CA PHE A 164 24.06 -0.71 3.47
C PHE A 164 24.94 -1.51 4.43
N ALA A 165 25.79 -2.38 3.89
CA ALA A 165 26.70 -3.23 4.66
C ALA A 165 25.96 -4.01 5.76
N ASP A 166 26.35 -3.85 7.02
CA ASP A 166 25.79 -4.58 8.17
C ASP A 166 24.59 -3.88 8.82
N GLU A 167 24.01 -2.87 8.16
CA GLU A 167 22.86 -2.14 8.69
C GLU A 167 21.59 -2.99 8.65
N LEU A 168 20.74 -2.81 9.66
CA LEU A 168 19.39 -3.36 9.70
C LEU A 168 18.37 -2.29 9.33
N GLY A 169 17.61 -2.52 8.26
CA GLY A 169 16.44 -1.70 7.96
C GLY A 169 15.19 -2.29 8.61
N LYS A 170 14.48 -1.48 9.39
CA LYS A 170 13.27 -1.92 10.10
C LYS A 170 12.03 -1.28 9.46
N PRO A 171 11.25 -2.01 8.62
CA PRO A 171 10.02 -1.48 8.05
C PRO A 171 8.96 -1.12 9.11
N THR A 172 8.87 -1.92 10.17
CA THR A 172 7.97 -1.72 11.33
C THR A 172 8.78 -1.79 12.63
N PRO A 173 9.50 -0.71 13.00
CA PRO A 173 10.35 -0.70 14.21
C PRO A 173 9.55 -0.89 15.49
N GLU A 174 8.26 -0.59 15.49
CA GLU A 174 7.30 -0.82 16.57
C GLU A 174 6.91 -2.30 16.76
N GLY A 175 7.27 -3.17 15.81
CA GLY A 175 6.91 -4.59 15.84
C GLY A 175 5.48 -4.85 15.41
N ILE A 176 4.77 -5.77 16.11
CA ILE A 176 3.38 -6.13 15.81
C ILE A 176 2.44 -4.99 16.24
N HIS A 177 1.77 -4.38 15.27
CA HIS A 177 0.92 -3.20 15.49
C HIS A 177 -0.36 -3.23 14.65
N ARG A 178 -1.21 -2.24 14.89
CA ARG A 178 -2.30 -1.76 14.05
C ARG A 178 -2.02 -0.33 13.65
N ASP A 179 -2.52 0.08 12.50
CA ASP A 179 -2.40 1.48 12.06
C ASP A 179 -3.43 2.39 12.76
N GLY A 180 -4.49 1.78 13.28
CA GLY A 180 -5.60 2.48 13.92
C GLY A 180 -6.57 3.09 12.90
N VAL A 181 -6.71 2.50 11.75
CA VAL A 181 -7.59 2.85 10.63
C VAL A 181 -8.71 1.82 10.45
N GLU A 182 -9.54 1.95 9.43
CA GLU A 182 -10.49 0.89 9.07
C GLU A 182 -9.84 -0.13 8.13
N PHE A 183 -9.20 0.34 7.08
CA PHE A 183 -8.60 -0.50 6.05
C PHE A 183 -7.21 0.01 5.66
N GLY A 184 -6.40 -0.91 5.16
CA GLY A 184 -5.10 -0.57 4.61
C GLY A 184 -4.71 -1.40 3.39
N LEU A 185 -3.88 -0.79 2.57
CA LEU A 185 -3.21 -1.38 1.42
C LEU A 185 -1.71 -1.12 1.54
N VAL A 186 -0.90 -2.18 1.49
CA VAL A 186 0.56 -2.08 1.32
C VAL A 186 0.90 -2.65 -0.05
N MET A 187 1.50 -1.87 -0.92
CA MET A 187 1.90 -2.28 -2.28
C MET A 187 3.41 -2.18 -2.47
N MET A 188 4.01 -3.24 -2.97
CA MET A 188 5.42 -3.24 -3.37
C MET A 188 5.61 -2.41 -4.63
N ILE A 189 6.49 -1.43 -4.56
CA ILE A 189 6.89 -0.59 -5.71
C ILE A 189 8.17 -1.12 -6.31
N ASN A 190 9.19 -1.32 -5.47
CA ASN A 190 10.47 -1.86 -5.91
C ASN A 190 11.21 -2.51 -4.75
N ARG A 191 12.05 -3.48 -5.08
CA ARG A 191 12.89 -4.19 -4.13
C ARG A 191 14.21 -4.57 -4.78
N THR A 192 15.30 -4.01 -4.29
CA THR A 192 16.64 -4.18 -4.90
C THR A 192 17.65 -4.55 -3.82
N ASN A 193 18.43 -5.60 -4.06
CA ASN A 193 19.57 -6.02 -3.23
C ASN A 193 19.26 -6.19 -1.73
N VAL A 194 18.06 -6.70 -1.38
CA VAL A 194 17.68 -6.96 0.02
C VAL A 194 17.19 -8.38 0.23
N LEU A 195 17.42 -8.89 1.43
CA LEU A 195 16.88 -10.14 1.97
C LEU A 195 15.85 -9.85 3.06
N HIS A 196 15.02 -10.83 3.40
CA HIS A 196 13.98 -10.77 4.43
C HIS A 196 12.86 -9.74 4.12
N GLY A 197 12.29 -9.08 5.11
CA GLY A 197 11.15 -8.18 4.94
C GLY A 197 9.84 -8.95 4.75
N GLU A 198 9.70 -10.09 5.44
CA GLU A 198 8.47 -10.87 5.48
C GLU A 198 7.41 -10.14 6.30
N THR A 199 6.23 -10.00 5.74
CA THR A 199 5.05 -9.50 6.42
C THR A 199 4.32 -10.67 7.10
N THR A 200 4.09 -10.54 8.40
CA THR A 200 3.38 -11.52 9.21
C THR A 200 2.09 -10.90 9.73
N ILE A 201 0.98 -11.63 9.60
CA ILE A 201 -0.35 -11.21 10.01
C ILE A 201 -0.79 -12.00 11.24
N TYR A 202 -1.40 -11.31 12.20
CA TYR A 202 -1.92 -11.85 13.45
C TYR A 202 -3.38 -11.46 13.62
N ARG A 203 -4.20 -12.26 14.29
CA ARG A 203 -5.53 -11.83 14.73
C ARG A 203 -5.42 -10.75 15.80
N ASN A 204 -6.44 -9.91 15.92
CA ASN A 204 -6.58 -9.04 17.08
C ASN A 204 -6.72 -9.89 18.35
N GLY A 205 -5.87 -9.62 19.33
CA GLY A 205 -5.60 -10.51 20.45
C GLY A 205 -4.24 -11.19 20.26
N TYR A 206 -3.75 -11.89 21.22
CA TYR A 206 -2.45 -12.56 21.13
C TYR A 206 -2.65 -13.96 20.54
N GLY A 207 -1.78 -14.37 19.64
CA GLY A 207 -1.88 -15.69 19.04
C GLY A 207 -0.77 -15.97 18.03
N ASN A 208 -0.82 -17.15 17.45
CA ASN A 208 0.05 -17.55 16.37
C ASN A 208 -0.26 -16.74 15.10
N PRO A 209 0.73 -16.55 14.22
CA PRO A 209 0.51 -15.98 12.90
C PRO A 209 -0.60 -16.71 12.14
N ILE A 210 -1.44 -15.94 11.43
CA ILE A 210 -2.51 -16.47 10.58
C ILE A 210 -2.20 -16.33 9.09
N GLY A 211 -1.13 -15.59 8.75
CA GLY A 211 -0.65 -15.44 7.39
C GLY A 211 0.75 -14.84 7.36
N GLN A 212 1.50 -15.21 6.34
CA GLN A 212 2.86 -14.71 6.11
C GLN A 212 3.12 -14.63 4.61
N SER A 213 3.77 -13.55 4.17
CA SER A 213 4.28 -13.41 2.82
C SER A 213 5.36 -12.35 2.74
N THR A 214 6.27 -12.50 1.81
CA THR A 214 7.23 -11.46 1.45
C THR A 214 6.81 -10.86 0.12
N LEU A 215 6.43 -9.59 0.11
CA LEU A 215 6.22 -8.84 -1.13
C LEU A 215 7.58 -8.64 -1.82
N ARG A 216 7.74 -9.20 -3.03
CA ARG A 216 9.02 -9.28 -3.76
C ARG A 216 9.00 -8.52 -5.07
N GLN A 217 7.89 -8.61 -5.79
CA GLN A 217 7.75 -8.05 -7.13
C GLN A 217 6.88 -6.77 -7.10
N PRO A 218 7.10 -5.83 -8.01
CA PRO A 218 6.22 -4.68 -8.18
C PRO A 218 4.76 -5.11 -8.33
N LEU A 219 3.87 -4.31 -7.73
CA LEU A 219 2.43 -4.52 -7.64
C LEU A 219 1.97 -5.62 -6.68
N GLU A 220 2.84 -6.54 -6.21
CA GLU A 220 2.42 -7.41 -5.13
C GLU A 220 1.92 -6.58 -3.94
N CYS A 221 0.77 -6.93 -3.38
CA CYS A 221 0.20 -6.13 -2.32
C CYS A 221 -0.50 -6.97 -1.25
N LEU A 222 -0.68 -6.33 -0.10
CA LEU A 222 -1.48 -6.78 1.03
C LEU A 222 -2.64 -5.81 1.20
N PHE A 223 -3.86 -6.33 1.18
CA PHE A 223 -5.06 -5.64 1.66
C PHE A 223 -5.40 -6.14 3.06
N PHE A 224 -5.84 -5.26 3.96
CA PHE A 224 -6.22 -5.67 5.30
C PHE A 224 -7.31 -4.79 5.92
N VAL A 225 -8.06 -5.40 6.83
CA VAL A 225 -9.05 -4.77 7.72
C VAL A 225 -8.36 -4.56 9.06
N ASP A 226 -7.92 -3.34 9.36
CA ASP A 226 -7.09 -3.02 10.52
C ASP A 226 -7.78 -3.35 11.86
N THR A 227 -9.11 -3.30 11.89
CA THR A 227 -9.89 -3.68 13.06
C THR A 227 -9.91 -5.19 13.33
N LYS A 228 -9.54 -6.05 12.36
CA LYS A 228 -9.54 -7.51 12.49
C LYS A 228 -8.17 -8.10 12.73
N VAL A 229 -7.11 -7.45 12.22
CA VAL A 229 -5.76 -8.01 12.21
C VAL A 229 -4.71 -7.02 12.74
N ARG A 230 -3.57 -7.56 13.12
CA ARG A 230 -2.31 -6.85 13.36
C ARG A 230 -1.27 -7.34 12.37
N HIS A 231 -0.28 -6.53 12.11
CA HIS A 231 0.80 -6.92 11.21
C HIS A 231 2.17 -6.45 11.69
N ALA A 232 3.19 -7.12 11.18
CA ALA A 232 4.58 -6.74 11.37
C ALA A 232 5.37 -7.12 10.12
N VAL A 233 6.47 -6.42 9.88
CA VAL A 233 7.41 -6.75 8.78
C VAL A 233 8.79 -6.97 9.39
N SER A 234 9.38 -8.13 9.11
CA SER A 234 10.74 -8.45 9.58
C SER A 234 11.77 -7.46 9.01
N SER A 235 12.83 -7.23 9.76
CA SER A 235 13.95 -6.39 9.31
C SER A 235 14.52 -6.89 7.98
N ILE A 236 15.06 -5.97 7.20
CA ILE A 236 15.77 -6.27 5.96
C ILE A 236 17.27 -6.05 6.14
N ILE A 237 18.05 -6.81 5.38
CA ILE A 237 19.51 -6.67 5.25
C ILE A 237 19.89 -6.67 3.78
N VAL A 238 21.08 -6.18 3.45
CA VAL A 238 21.58 -6.29 2.08
C VAL A 238 21.89 -7.73 1.70
N LYS A 239 21.64 -8.08 0.44
CA LYS A 239 22.06 -9.35 -0.15
C LYS A 239 23.55 -9.33 -0.53
N ASN A 240 24.02 -8.24 -1.12
CA ASN A 240 25.41 -7.97 -1.46
C ASN A 240 25.89 -6.73 -0.72
N PRO A 241 26.80 -6.84 0.27
CA PRO A 241 27.22 -5.72 1.12
C PRO A 241 28.00 -4.63 0.38
N SER A 242 28.49 -4.90 -0.84
CA SER A 242 29.16 -3.89 -1.67
C SER A 242 28.21 -2.88 -2.30
N HIS A 243 26.88 -3.11 -2.23
CA HIS A 243 25.87 -2.27 -2.84
C HIS A 243 24.75 -1.97 -1.86
N ARG A 244 24.19 -0.78 -1.97
CA ARG A 244 22.99 -0.39 -1.20
C ARG A 244 21.81 -1.30 -1.54
N GLY A 245 21.02 -1.65 -0.52
CA GLY A 245 19.76 -2.32 -0.66
C GLY A 245 18.58 -1.37 -0.43
N THR A 246 17.48 -1.54 -1.17
CA THR A 246 16.26 -0.73 -1.02
C THR A 246 15.00 -1.59 -1.04
N ARG A 247 14.02 -1.19 -0.24
CA ARG A 247 12.65 -1.70 -0.26
C ARG A 247 11.68 -0.53 -0.27
N ASP A 248 10.94 -0.39 -1.37
CA ASP A 248 10.01 0.70 -1.64
C ASP A 248 8.58 0.18 -1.59
N VAL A 249 7.74 0.80 -0.78
CA VAL A 249 6.31 0.49 -0.70
C VAL A 249 5.47 1.75 -0.71
N LEU A 250 4.30 1.64 -1.32
CA LEU A 250 3.19 2.55 -1.08
C LEU A 250 2.34 1.95 0.05
N VAL A 251 2.01 2.76 1.04
CA VAL A 251 1.02 2.42 2.06
C VAL A 251 -0.13 3.39 1.93
N VAL A 252 -1.35 2.88 1.82
CA VAL A 252 -2.58 3.67 1.75
C VAL A 252 -3.52 3.19 2.83
N THR A 253 -4.01 4.10 3.65
CA THR A 253 -4.96 3.81 4.72
C THR A 253 -6.26 4.57 4.54
N PHE A 254 -7.36 3.95 4.93
CA PHE A 254 -8.70 4.49 4.81
C PHE A 254 -9.35 4.56 6.19
N SER A 255 -9.88 5.72 6.54
CA SER A 255 -10.68 5.93 7.76
C SER A 255 -11.89 6.83 7.45
N ASN A 256 -12.94 6.77 8.27
CA ASN A 256 -14.15 7.59 8.14
C ASN A 256 -14.05 8.93 8.88
N GLU A 257 -12.97 9.19 9.60
CA GLU A 257 -12.75 10.41 10.37
C GLU A 257 -11.39 11.01 10.06
N GLN A 258 -11.32 12.34 9.97
CA GLN A 258 -10.05 13.07 10.03
C GLN A 258 -9.46 12.89 11.43
N ARG A 259 -8.21 12.52 11.50
CA ARG A 259 -7.48 12.34 12.75
C ARG A 259 -6.70 13.56 13.16
#